data_7dff3680ef87148c61d6040a1a193057
#
_entry.id   7dff3680ef87148c61d6040a1a193057
#
_cell.length_a   1.000
_cell.length_b   1.000
_cell.length_c   1.000
_cell.angle_alpha   90.00
_cell.angle_beta   90.00
_cell.angle_gamma   90.00
#
_symmetry.space_group_name_H-M   'P 1'
#
loop_
_entity.id
_entity.type
_entity.pdbx_description
1 polymer ?
#
loop_
_entity_poly.entity_id
_entity_poly.type
_entity_poly.pdbx_seq_one_letter_code
_entity_poly.pdbx_strand_id
1 'polypeptide(L)'
;MDLNDLSTRIGGDVLVNILSGQPRAASVRWLGATVLFTLFSSPAWAFSIDDVAKQAQDLAAKGFEAPKSNLPSQFREMKFADYQQIQFNHDKAYWSKLKTPFKLEFYHQGMYFDTPVKINEVTSTSVKQIKYSPDYFNFGSVKHDPESVKNLGFAGFKVLYPVNSADKNDEIMSLLGASYFRVVGKGQVYGLSARGLAIDTALPSGEEFPRFREFWVERPKQGDKHLVIYALLDSPRATGAYRFTVIPGRDTTVDVESKVFLRDKVGKLGLAPLTSMFLFGPNQPSPTLNYRPALHDSNGLSIHAGNGEWIWRPLNNPKHLSVSTYTVENPKGFGLLQRGRNFKEYEDLDDRYDLRPSAWIEPKGDWGK
;
A
#
# COMPACT_ATOMS: atom_id res chain seq x y z
N MET A 1 -5.59 -32.41 -4.08
CA MET A 1 -6.40 -31.44 -3.34
C MET A 1 -6.89 -30.44 -4.37
N ASP A 2 -8.17 -30.41 -4.63
CA ASP A 2 -8.77 -29.73 -5.78
C ASP A 2 -8.85 -28.22 -5.50
N LEU A 3 -8.27 -27.42 -6.37
CA LEU A 3 -8.13 -25.95 -6.19
C LEU A 3 -9.46 -25.18 -6.31
N ASN A 4 -10.55 -25.87 -6.63
CA ASN A 4 -11.89 -25.28 -6.71
C ASN A 4 -12.57 -25.11 -5.34
N ASP A 5 -12.02 -25.68 -4.29
CA ASP A 5 -12.61 -25.67 -2.93
C ASP A 5 -12.11 -24.50 -2.06
N LEU A 6 -11.13 -23.73 -2.54
CA LEU A 6 -10.56 -22.58 -1.81
C LEU A 6 -11.34 -21.28 -2.00
N SER A 7 -12.22 -21.20 -2.99
CA SER A 7 -12.99 -19.97 -3.27
C SER A 7 -14.25 -19.79 -2.41
N THR A 8 -14.65 -20.83 -1.66
CA THR A 8 -15.95 -20.86 -0.92
C THR A 8 -15.84 -20.71 0.60
N ARG A 9 -14.64 -20.53 1.18
CA ARG A 9 -14.47 -20.53 2.66
C ARG A 9 -13.82 -19.31 3.29
N ILE A 10 -13.67 -18.20 2.60
CA ILE A 10 -13.19 -16.95 3.21
C ILE A 10 -14.27 -15.87 3.07
N GLY A 11 -15.38 -16.07 3.75
CA GLY A 11 -16.44 -15.10 3.91
C GLY A 11 -17.14 -15.36 5.24
N GLY A 12 -16.58 -14.87 6.32
CA GLY A 12 -17.20 -14.87 7.65
C GLY A 12 -17.93 -13.55 7.90
N ASP A 13 -19.25 -13.51 7.64
CA ASP A 13 -20.11 -12.41 8.08
C ASP A 13 -20.33 -12.49 9.60
N VAL A 14 -19.95 -11.45 10.31
CA VAL A 14 -20.30 -11.27 11.72
C VAL A 14 -21.65 -10.56 11.78
N LEU A 15 -22.71 -11.35 11.96
CA LEU A 15 -24.05 -10.86 12.28
C LEU A 15 -24.15 -10.51 13.77
N VAL A 16 -24.30 -9.23 14.08
CA VAL A 16 -24.65 -8.76 15.41
C VAL A 16 -26.17 -8.71 15.52
N ASN A 17 -26.74 -9.67 16.28
CA ASN A 17 -28.16 -9.66 16.65
C ASN A 17 -28.41 -8.71 17.83
N ILE A 18 -29.14 -7.64 17.60
CA ILE A 18 -29.69 -6.81 18.67
C ILE A 18 -31.13 -7.23 18.90
N LEU A 19 -31.39 -7.82 20.05
CA LEU A 19 -32.73 -8.13 20.55
C LEU A 19 -33.44 -6.83 20.98
N SER A 20 -34.50 -6.47 20.30
CA SER A 20 -35.41 -5.41 20.72
C SER A 20 -36.62 -6.02 21.41
N GLY A 21 -36.81 -5.69 22.70
CA GLY A 21 -38.01 -6.00 23.47
C GLY A 21 -39.20 -5.17 23.00
N GLN A 22 -40.35 -5.83 22.90
CA GLN A 22 -41.63 -5.17 22.64
C GLN A 22 -42.26 -4.63 23.93
N PRO A 23 -43.00 -3.55 23.88
CA PRO A 23 -44.13 -3.32 24.76
C PRO A 23 -45.49 -3.34 24.04
N ARG A 24 -46.47 -3.81 24.78
CA ARG A 24 -47.85 -4.10 24.38
C ARG A 24 -48.68 -2.84 24.02
N ALA A 25 -49.69 -3.10 23.20
CA ALA A 25 -50.61 -2.22 22.55
C ALA A 25 -51.54 -1.43 23.49
N ALA A 26 -51.90 -0.24 23.05
CA ALA A 26 -53.17 0.41 23.36
C ALA A 26 -53.75 0.98 22.05
N SER A 27 -54.97 0.58 21.75
CA SER A 27 -55.74 0.91 20.55
C SER A 27 -56.37 2.31 20.64
N VAL A 28 -56.07 3.16 19.65
CA VAL A 28 -56.92 4.33 19.34
C VAL A 28 -57.11 4.38 17.83
N ARG A 29 -58.40 4.26 17.41
CA ARG A 29 -58.81 4.40 16.01
C ARG A 29 -58.89 5.89 15.66
N TRP A 30 -58.10 6.33 14.70
CA TRP A 30 -58.34 7.56 13.95
C TRP A 30 -58.27 7.23 12.45
N LEU A 31 -59.38 7.53 11.76
CA LEU A 31 -59.43 7.56 10.31
C LEU A 31 -58.73 8.84 9.84
N GLY A 32 -57.58 8.70 9.26
CA GLY A 32 -56.83 9.75 8.61
C GLY A 32 -56.33 9.25 7.27
N ALA A 33 -56.64 9.96 6.20
CA ALA A 33 -56.19 9.66 4.84
C ALA A 33 -54.63 9.61 4.79
N THR A 34 -54.07 8.42 4.60
CA THR A 34 -52.61 8.21 4.47
C THR A 34 -52.24 8.50 3.03
N VAL A 35 -51.68 9.69 2.77
CA VAL A 35 -50.92 9.95 1.56
C VAL A 35 -49.61 9.16 1.69
N LEU A 36 -49.50 8.05 0.95
CA LEU A 36 -48.33 7.22 0.87
C LEU A 36 -47.27 7.98 0.06
N PHE A 37 -46.40 8.77 0.74
CA PHE A 37 -45.16 9.26 0.17
C PHE A 37 -44.20 8.05 0.10
N THR A 38 -44.18 7.35 -1.02
CA THR A 38 -43.09 6.42 -1.34
C THR A 38 -41.82 7.24 -1.55
N LEU A 39 -41.02 7.39 -0.49
CA LEU A 39 -39.66 7.83 -0.59
C LEU A 39 -38.93 6.75 -1.41
N PHE A 40 -38.74 6.97 -2.71
CA PHE A 40 -37.75 6.28 -3.51
C PHE A 40 -36.36 6.67 -2.94
N SER A 41 -35.90 5.96 -1.93
CA SER A 41 -34.49 5.96 -1.56
C SER A 41 -33.76 5.29 -2.72
N SER A 42 -33.26 6.09 -3.66
CA SER A 42 -32.25 5.59 -4.61
C SER A 42 -31.13 4.94 -3.79
N PRO A 43 -30.72 3.71 -4.07
CA PRO A 43 -29.58 3.12 -3.37
C PRO A 43 -28.40 4.07 -3.53
N ALA A 44 -27.88 4.57 -2.41
CA ALA A 44 -26.68 5.39 -2.43
C ALA A 44 -25.56 4.51 -3.02
N TRP A 45 -25.08 4.86 -4.20
CA TRP A 45 -23.95 4.15 -4.80
C TRP A 45 -22.71 4.42 -3.95
N ALA A 46 -22.18 3.38 -3.33
CA ALA A 46 -20.95 3.44 -2.55
C ALA A 46 -19.90 2.58 -3.25
N PHE A 47 -18.81 3.20 -3.69
CA PHE A 47 -17.65 2.48 -4.24
C PHE A 47 -17.04 1.59 -3.16
N SER A 48 -16.70 0.36 -3.51
CA SER A 48 -16.25 -0.65 -2.57
C SER A 48 -15.11 -1.51 -3.13
N ILE A 49 -14.53 -2.36 -2.30
CA ILE A 49 -13.55 -3.35 -2.77
C ILE A 49 -14.19 -4.33 -3.76
N ASP A 50 -15.49 -4.56 -3.71
CA ASP A 50 -16.18 -5.47 -4.63
C ASP A 50 -16.21 -4.95 -6.06
N ASP A 51 -16.28 -3.62 -6.24
CA ASP A 51 -16.18 -3.00 -7.57
C ASP A 51 -14.80 -3.24 -8.19
N VAL A 52 -13.74 -3.18 -7.37
CA VAL A 52 -12.37 -3.48 -7.81
C VAL A 52 -12.17 -4.98 -7.98
N ALA A 53 -12.75 -5.81 -7.11
CA ALA A 53 -12.67 -7.26 -7.21
C ALA A 53 -13.31 -7.80 -8.49
N LYS A 54 -14.44 -7.23 -8.90
CA LYS A 54 -15.06 -7.56 -10.19
C LYS A 54 -14.10 -7.25 -11.35
N GLN A 55 -13.46 -6.08 -11.34
CA GLN A 55 -12.47 -5.73 -12.37
C GLN A 55 -11.26 -6.68 -12.34
N ALA A 56 -10.77 -7.06 -11.15
CA ALA A 56 -9.68 -8.01 -11.00
C ALA A 56 -10.06 -9.40 -11.53
N GLN A 57 -11.27 -9.86 -11.24
CA GLN A 57 -11.80 -11.14 -11.76
C GLN A 57 -11.95 -11.13 -13.28
N ASP A 58 -12.48 -10.05 -13.83
CA ASP A 58 -12.63 -9.87 -15.29
C ASP A 58 -11.26 -9.84 -16.00
N LEU A 59 -10.23 -9.28 -15.35
CA LEU A 59 -8.85 -9.32 -15.84
C LEU A 59 -8.24 -10.72 -15.72
N ALA A 60 -8.52 -11.44 -14.64
CA ALA A 60 -8.01 -12.81 -14.44
C ALA A 60 -8.54 -13.77 -15.52
N ALA A 61 -9.77 -13.55 -16.00
CA ALA A 61 -10.38 -14.33 -17.07
C ALA A 61 -9.76 -14.07 -18.45
N LYS A 62 -8.89 -13.05 -18.58
CA LYS A 62 -8.23 -12.67 -19.84
C LYS A 62 -6.73 -12.95 -19.74
N GLY A 63 -6.09 -13.13 -20.91
CA GLY A 63 -4.62 -13.16 -20.98
C GLY A 63 -4.02 -11.86 -20.45
N PHE A 64 -2.83 -11.96 -19.84
CA PHE A 64 -2.10 -10.78 -19.38
C PHE A 64 -1.63 -9.94 -20.57
N GLU A 65 -1.90 -8.66 -20.51
CA GLU A 65 -1.37 -7.66 -21.43
C GLU A 65 -0.38 -6.77 -20.68
N ALA A 66 0.89 -6.86 -21.10
CA ALA A 66 1.92 -6.00 -20.52
C ALA A 66 1.58 -4.52 -20.81
N PRO A 67 1.66 -3.65 -19.81
CA PRO A 67 1.38 -2.24 -20.02
C PRO A 67 2.42 -1.63 -20.97
N LYS A 68 1.94 -0.77 -21.86
CA LYS A 68 2.82 -0.05 -22.79
C LYS A 68 3.36 1.21 -22.11
N SER A 69 4.66 1.40 -22.19
CA SER A 69 5.30 2.65 -21.78
C SER A 69 5.29 3.64 -22.94
N ASN A 70 4.85 4.87 -22.67
CA ASN A 70 4.95 6.00 -23.60
C ASN A 70 6.01 7.01 -23.11
N LEU A 71 6.84 6.62 -22.15
CA LEU A 71 7.89 7.47 -21.59
C LEU A 71 8.99 7.71 -22.63
N PRO A 72 9.33 8.98 -22.95
CA PRO A 72 10.45 9.30 -23.82
C PRO A 72 11.77 8.71 -23.32
N SER A 73 12.67 8.32 -24.25
CA SER A 73 13.95 7.67 -23.92
C SER A 73 14.78 8.50 -22.94
N GLN A 74 14.82 9.81 -23.11
CA GLN A 74 15.55 10.72 -22.20
C GLN A 74 15.13 10.58 -20.73
N PHE A 75 13.86 10.30 -20.42
CA PHE A 75 13.39 10.06 -19.05
C PHE A 75 13.65 8.63 -18.60
N ARG A 76 13.61 7.68 -19.53
CA ARG A 76 13.88 6.27 -19.23
C ARG A 76 15.36 6.02 -18.92
N GLU A 77 16.26 6.70 -19.63
CA GLU A 77 17.70 6.51 -19.55
C GLU A 77 18.40 7.50 -18.60
N MET A 78 17.62 8.38 -17.92
CA MET A 78 18.18 9.35 -16.99
C MET A 78 18.80 8.70 -15.78
N LYS A 79 19.78 9.38 -15.21
CA LYS A 79 20.42 8.96 -13.96
C LYS A 79 19.53 9.29 -12.76
N PHE A 80 19.73 8.58 -11.66
CA PHE A 80 18.98 8.78 -10.43
C PHE A 80 19.07 10.25 -9.92
N ALA A 81 20.26 10.87 -10.00
CA ALA A 81 20.46 12.26 -9.60
C ALA A 81 19.63 13.26 -10.43
N ASP A 82 19.39 12.96 -11.71
CA ASP A 82 18.55 13.78 -12.58
C ASP A 82 17.07 13.53 -12.25
N TYR A 83 16.69 12.27 -12.03
CA TYR A 83 15.31 11.93 -11.62
C TYR A 83 14.91 12.61 -10.32
N GLN A 84 15.82 12.70 -9.35
CA GLN A 84 15.56 13.38 -8.06
C GLN A 84 15.30 14.88 -8.21
N GLN A 85 15.70 15.51 -9.34
CA GLN A 85 15.41 16.91 -9.60
C GLN A 85 13.98 17.15 -10.06
N ILE A 86 13.28 16.12 -10.54
CA ILE A 86 11.88 16.22 -10.91
C ILE A 86 11.04 16.09 -9.64
N GLN A 87 10.67 17.24 -9.09
CA GLN A 87 9.93 17.31 -7.84
C GLN A 87 8.50 17.77 -8.06
N PHE A 88 7.60 17.24 -7.26
CA PHE A 88 6.21 17.72 -7.25
C PHE A 88 6.15 19.15 -6.69
N ASN A 89 5.32 19.99 -7.28
CA ASN A 89 5.05 21.33 -6.78
C ASN A 89 4.07 21.26 -5.60
N HIS A 90 4.57 21.42 -4.38
CA HIS A 90 3.79 21.29 -3.13
C HIS A 90 2.56 22.22 -3.09
N ASP A 91 2.62 23.39 -3.73
CA ASP A 91 1.48 24.32 -3.78
C ASP A 91 0.31 23.75 -4.60
N LYS A 92 0.57 22.76 -5.44
CA LYS A 92 -0.41 22.05 -6.27
C LYS A 92 -0.86 20.72 -5.67
N ALA A 93 -0.53 20.45 -4.40
CA ALA A 93 -0.97 19.24 -3.73
C ALA A 93 -2.49 19.05 -3.86
N TYR A 94 -2.90 17.85 -4.27
CA TYR A 94 -4.31 17.54 -4.47
C TYR A 94 -5.05 17.65 -3.13
N TRP A 95 -6.23 18.23 -3.13
CA TRP A 95 -7.02 18.64 -1.97
C TRP A 95 -6.43 19.82 -1.15
N SER A 96 -5.43 20.53 -1.62
CA SER A 96 -4.88 21.70 -0.91
C SER A 96 -5.94 22.76 -0.60
N LYS A 97 -6.98 22.87 -1.45
CA LYS A 97 -8.10 23.81 -1.28
C LYS A 97 -9.25 23.25 -0.43
N LEU A 98 -9.20 21.99 -0.02
CA LEU A 98 -10.21 21.37 0.83
C LEU A 98 -9.84 21.51 2.31
N LYS A 99 -10.86 21.65 3.17
CA LYS A 99 -10.68 21.60 4.62
C LYS A 99 -10.56 20.14 5.09
N THR A 100 -9.47 19.48 4.73
CA THR A 100 -9.15 18.11 5.10
C THR A 100 -7.68 18.01 5.53
N PRO A 101 -7.34 17.14 6.49
CA PRO A 101 -5.94 16.95 6.89
C PRO A 101 -5.10 16.19 5.86
N PHE A 102 -5.75 15.44 4.97
CA PHE A 102 -5.04 14.65 3.95
C PHE A 102 -4.82 15.44 2.67
N LYS A 103 -3.66 15.21 2.04
CA LYS A 103 -3.33 15.69 0.69
C LYS A 103 -2.63 14.61 -0.08
N LEU A 104 -2.63 14.73 -1.43
CA LEU A 104 -1.86 13.85 -2.30
C LEU A 104 -0.86 14.67 -3.10
N GLU A 105 0.31 14.08 -3.29
CA GLU A 105 1.31 14.48 -4.27
C GLU A 105 1.63 13.32 -5.17
N PHE A 106 2.06 13.59 -6.40
CA PHE A 106 2.24 12.56 -7.40
C PHE A 106 3.72 12.41 -7.78
N TYR A 107 4.10 11.19 -8.19
CA TYR A 107 5.41 10.92 -8.76
C TYR A 107 5.36 11.04 -10.28
N HIS A 108 6.35 11.73 -10.84
CA HIS A 108 6.59 11.74 -12.27
C HIS A 108 7.17 10.39 -12.71
N GLN A 109 6.91 10.00 -13.97
CA GLN A 109 7.57 8.85 -14.57
C GLN A 109 9.06 9.16 -14.83
N GLY A 110 9.91 8.14 -14.75
CA GLY A 110 11.33 8.22 -15.04
C GLY A 110 12.07 6.96 -14.62
N MET A 111 13.20 6.69 -15.23
CA MET A 111 14.00 5.50 -14.97
C MET A 111 13.16 4.21 -15.07
N TYR A 112 13.16 3.43 -13.98
CA TYR A 112 12.40 2.17 -13.85
C TYR A 112 10.89 2.38 -13.67
N PHE A 113 10.46 3.61 -13.36
CA PHE A 113 9.05 3.97 -13.20
C PHE A 113 8.49 4.46 -14.53
N ASP A 114 8.61 3.63 -15.54
CA ASP A 114 8.32 3.95 -16.94
C ASP A 114 6.86 3.70 -17.35
N THR A 115 6.10 3.09 -16.48
CA THR A 115 4.70 2.75 -16.75
C THR A 115 3.77 3.51 -15.83
N PRO A 116 2.78 4.24 -16.38
CA PRO A 116 1.86 5.02 -15.59
C PRO A 116 0.88 4.16 -14.81
N VAL A 117 0.42 4.70 -13.68
CA VAL A 117 -0.73 4.22 -12.94
C VAL A 117 -1.90 5.19 -13.09
N LYS A 118 -3.12 4.66 -13.14
CA LYS A 118 -4.30 5.51 -13.08
C LYS A 118 -4.64 5.81 -11.63
N ILE A 119 -5.01 7.05 -11.35
CA ILE A 119 -5.41 7.48 -10.01
C ILE A 119 -6.76 8.18 -10.13
N ASN A 120 -7.73 7.70 -9.36
CA ASN A 120 -9.10 8.21 -9.37
C ASN A 120 -9.46 8.76 -7.98
N GLU A 121 -10.20 9.83 -7.95
CA GLU A 121 -10.88 10.31 -6.77
C GLU A 121 -12.27 9.69 -6.70
N VAL A 122 -12.64 9.19 -5.53
CA VAL A 122 -13.99 8.68 -5.23
C VAL A 122 -14.72 9.65 -4.33
N THR A 123 -15.94 10.00 -4.72
CA THR A 123 -16.87 10.76 -3.89
C THR A 123 -18.13 9.92 -3.65
N SER A 124 -19.06 10.41 -2.84
CA SER A 124 -20.36 9.74 -2.60
C SER A 124 -21.21 9.58 -3.86
N THR A 125 -20.89 10.29 -4.95
CA THR A 125 -21.74 10.35 -6.15
C THR A 125 -20.99 10.05 -7.46
N SER A 126 -19.65 10.00 -7.42
CA SER A 126 -18.87 9.86 -8.66
C SER A 126 -17.46 9.30 -8.43
N VAL A 127 -16.91 8.70 -9.46
CA VAL A 127 -15.48 8.41 -9.61
C VAL A 127 -14.93 9.27 -10.73
N LYS A 128 -13.84 9.99 -10.46
CA LYS A 128 -13.22 10.88 -11.43
C LYS A 128 -11.71 10.64 -11.49
N GLN A 129 -11.19 10.37 -12.66
CA GLN A 129 -9.75 10.24 -12.86
C GLN A 129 -9.05 11.58 -12.62
N ILE A 130 -7.99 11.55 -11.81
CA ILE A 130 -7.06 12.66 -11.62
C ILE A 130 -6.12 12.68 -12.82
N LYS A 131 -6.28 13.70 -13.66
CA LYS A 131 -5.50 13.82 -14.89
C LYS A 131 -4.09 14.32 -14.58
N TYR A 132 -3.11 13.72 -15.22
CA TYR A 132 -1.74 14.20 -15.22
C TYR A 132 -1.68 15.60 -15.90
N SER A 133 -0.80 16.44 -15.37
CA SER A 133 -0.33 17.67 -16.01
C SER A 133 1.15 17.84 -15.67
N PRO A 134 2.01 18.22 -16.64
CA PRO A 134 3.40 18.58 -16.34
C PRO A 134 3.52 19.75 -15.38
N ASP A 135 2.50 20.61 -15.28
CA ASP A 135 2.46 21.74 -14.35
C ASP A 135 2.48 21.33 -12.87
N TYR A 136 2.22 20.07 -12.57
CA TYR A 136 2.37 19.55 -11.22
C TYR A 136 3.83 19.40 -10.78
N PHE A 137 4.79 19.49 -11.73
CA PHE A 137 6.18 19.16 -11.48
C PHE A 137 7.11 20.34 -11.77
N ASN A 138 8.15 20.43 -10.95
CA ASN A 138 9.34 21.24 -11.21
C ASN A 138 10.42 20.29 -11.72
N PHE A 139 10.90 20.53 -12.93
CA PHE A 139 11.90 19.67 -13.58
C PHE A 139 13.34 20.05 -13.23
N GLY A 140 13.56 21.10 -12.42
CA GLY A 140 14.89 21.55 -12.05
C GLY A 140 15.74 21.87 -13.27
N SER A 141 16.92 21.27 -13.37
CA SER A 141 17.84 21.42 -14.52
C SER A 141 17.59 20.41 -15.65
N VAL A 142 16.61 19.51 -15.51
CA VAL A 142 16.29 18.49 -16.52
C VAL A 142 15.65 19.14 -17.74
N LYS A 143 16.43 19.23 -18.82
CA LYS A 143 15.94 19.76 -20.09
C LYS A 143 14.99 18.75 -20.73
N HIS A 144 13.85 19.19 -21.23
CA HIS A 144 12.88 18.37 -21.93
C HIS A 144 12.09 19.20 -22.94
N ASP A 145 11.55 18.52 -23.94
CA ASP A 145 10.56 19.12 -24.82
C ASP A 145 9.21 19.13 -24.09
N PRO A 146 8.56 20.31 -23.89
CA PRO A 146 7.27 20.41 -23.26
C PRO A 146 6.18 19.54 -23.88
N GLU A 147 6.21 19.32 -25.20
CA GLU A 147 5.24 18.47 -25.89
C GLU A 147 5.42 16.99 -25.51
N SER A 148 6.66 16.56 -25.28
CA SER A 148 6.98 15.15 -24.94
C SER A 148 6.42 14.71 -23.60
N VAL A 149 6.13 15.65 -22.69
CA VAL A 149 5.63 15.36 -21.34
C VAL A 149 4.13 15.59 -21.15
N LYS A 150 3.43 16.17 -22.13
CA LYS A 150 2.01 16.53 -21.99
C LYS A 150 1.06 15.36 -21.71
N ASN A 151 1.33 14.21 -22.30
CA ASN A 151 0.45 13.05 -22.29
C ASN A 151 1.05 11.86 -21.51
N LEU A 152 1.93 12.14 -20.56
CA LEU A 152 2.42 11.13 -19.63
C LEU A 152 1.35 10.79 -18.58
N GLY A 153 1.69 9.96 -17.63
CA GLY A 153 0.87 9.65 -16.47
C GLY A 153 1.70 9.78 -15.20
N PHE A 154 1.08 9.51 -14.07
CA PHE A 154 1.78 9.43 -12.80
C PHE A 154 2.43 8.05 -12.63
N ALA A 155 3.63 8.00 -12.05
CA ALA A 155 4.28 6.75 -11.66
C ALA A 155 3.72 6.16 -10.36
N GLY A 156 3.10 7.00 -9.55
CA GLY A 156 2.56 6.69 -8.23
C GLY A 156 2.18 7.96 -7.50
N PHE A 157 1.95 7.86 -6.20
CA PHE A 157 1.58 9.00 -5.37
C PHE A 157 2.01 8.84 -3.92
N LYS A 158 2.01 9.97 -3.22
CA LYS A 158 2.26 10.11 -1.78
C LYS A 158 0.99 10.56 -1.08
N VAL A 159 0.81 10.09 0.12
CA VAL A 159 -0.19 10.61 1.06
C VAL A 159 0.51 11.47 2.09
N LEU A 160 0.01 12.67 2.27
CA LEU A 160 0.50 13.62 3.26
C LEU A 160 -0.55 13.83 4.35
N TYR A 161 -0.05 13.99 5.58
CA TYR A 161 -0.86 14.24 6.76
C TYR A 161 -0.03 15.00 7.81
N PRO A 162 -0.59 15.90 8.63
CA PRO A 162 0.15 16.64 9.65
C PRO A 162 0.45 15.76 10.89
N VAL A 163 1.30 14.72 10.70
CA VAL A 163 1.60 13.74 11.76
C VAL A 163 2.60 14.26 12.79
N ASN A 164 3.55 15.12 12.37
CA ASN A 164 4.57 15.66 13.29
C ASN A 164 4.12 16.96 13.93
N SER A 165 3.54 17.88 13.17
CA SER A 165 3.01 19.15 13.64
C SER A 165 1.76 19.55 12.87
N ALA A 166 0.86 20.31 13.50
CA ALA A 166 -0.44 20.64 12.92
C ALA A 166 -0.38 21.57 11.70
N ASP A 167 0.69 22.30 11.53
CA ASP A 167 0.92 23.33 10.50
C ASP A 167 1.70 22.80 9.29
N LYS A 168 2.24 21.58 9.37
CA LYS A 168 3.04 20.98 8.30
C LYS A 168 2.47 19.63 7.87
N ASN A 169 2.25 19.45 6.59
CA ASN A 169 1.91 18.15 6.04
C ASN A 169 3.19 17.34 5.80
N ASP A 170 3.29 16.21 6.47
CA ASP A 170 4.39 15.28 6.33
C ASP A 170 3.97 14.12 5.42
N GLU A 171 4.92 13.58 4.69
CA GLU A 171 4.73 12.36 3.91
C GLU A 171 4.60 11.17 4.85
N ILE A 172 3.46 10.47 4.81
CA ILE A 172 3.16 9.32 5.69
C ILE A 172 3.08 8.01 4.95
N MET A 173 2.77 8.03 3.65
CA MET A 173 2.69 6.83 2.82
C MET A 173 3.13 7.15 1.40
N SER A 174 3.84 6.23 0.78
CA SER A 174 4.28 6.27 -0.61
C SER A 174 3.88 4.98 -1.33
N LEU A 175 3.25 5.11 -2.51
CA LEU A 175 2.90 4.01 -3.40
C LEU A 175 3.60 4.27 -4.74
N LEU A 176 4.70 3.55 -4.96
CA LEU A 176 5.56 3.74 -6.14
C LEU A 176 6.26 2.44 -6.51
N GLY A 177 6.14 2.04 -7.77
CA GLY A 177 6.81 0.89 -8.35
C GLY A 177 6.18 -0.46 -7.97
N ALA A 178 5.90 -1.30 -8.94
CA ALA A 178 5.24 -2.60 -8.80
C ALA A 178 4.04 -2.51 -7.82
N SER A 179 4.02 -3.34 -6.77
CA SER A 179 3.02 -3.26 -5.70
C SER A 179 3.61 -2.80 -4.36
N TYR A 180 4.74 -2.09 -4.40
CA TYR A 180 5.39 -1.59 -3.18
C TYR A 180 4.65 -0.41 -2.59
N PHE A 181 4.60 -0.39 -1.26
CA PHE A 181 4.22 0.78 -0.49
C PHE A 181 5.07 0.89 0.77
N ARG A 182 5.33 2.12 1.17
CA ARG A 182 6.07 2.47 2.38
C ARG A 182 5.19 3.30 3.28
N VAL A 183 5.34 3.14 4.58
CA VAL A 183 4.56 3.86 5.58
C VAL A 183 5.47 4.30 6.72
N VAL A 184 5.22 5.47 7.26
CA VAL A 184 5.93 6.00 8.42
C VAL A 184 4.97 6.54 9.46
N GLY A 185 5.35 6.42 10.73
CA GLY A 185 4.70 7.08 11.84
C GLY A 185 5.35 8.42 12.20
N LYS A 186 4.92 9.00 13.31
CA LYS A 186 5.45 10.28 13.81
C LYS A 186 6.94 10.22 14.06
N GLY A 187 7.69 11.17 13.50
CA GLY A 187 9.14 11.32 13.71
C GLY A 187 9.99 10.31 12.96
N GLN A 188 9.40 9.55 12.03
CA GLN A 188 10.10 8.52 11.27
C GLN A 188 10.40 8.96 9.83
N VAL A 189 11.35 8.28 9.20
CA VAL A 189 11.69 8.37 7.79
C VAL A 189 11.52 7.01 7.11
N TYR A 190 11.39 6.98 5.78
CA TYR A 190 11.21 5.71 5.07
C TYR A 190 12.41 4.77 5.23
N GLY A 191 12.10 3.50 5.43
CA GLY A 191 13.03 2.38 5.42
C GLY A 191 12.46 1.22 4.64
N LEU A 192 12.11 0.14 5.33
CA LEU A 192 11.51 -1.05 4.74
C LEU A 192 10.21 -0.74 3.99
N SER A 193 9.81 -1.66 3.11
CA SER A 193 8.56 -1.59 2.35
C SER A 193 7.69 -2.80 2.63
N ALA A 194 6.38 -2.63 2.45
CA ALA A 194 5.46 -3.73 2.21
C ALA A 194 5.13 -3.85 0.72
N ARG A 195 4.60 -4.98 0.31
CA ARG A 195 4.17 -5.27 -1.07
C ARG A 195 2.74 -5.80 -1.07
N GLY A 196 2.01 -5.57 -2.16
CA GLY A 196 0.67 -6.15 -2.31
C GLY A 196 0.73 -7.68 -2.39
N LEU A 197 1.57 -8.22 -3.27
CA LEU A 197 1.69 -9.65 -3.51
C LEU A 197 3.12 -10.00 -3.90
N ALA A 198 3.57 -11.20 -3.54
CA ALA A 198 4.83 -11.78 -4.01
C ALA A 198 4.57 -13.15 -4.66
N ILE A 199 5.18 -13.38 -5.81
CA ILE A 199 5.04 -14.64 -6.56
C ILE A 199 6.43 -15.20 -6.86
N ASP A 200 6.66 -16.45 -6.44
CA ASP A 200 7.87 -17.22 -6.68
C ASP A 200 9.16 -16.56 -6.19
N THR A 201 9.08 -15.76 -5.13
CA THR A 201 10.25 -15.14 -4.50
C THR A 201 11.27 -16.19 -4.09
N ALA A 202 12.51 -15.97 -4.52
CA ALA A 202 13.68 -16.83 -4.30
C ALA A 202 13.52 -18.26 -4.86
N LEU A 203 12.70 -18.46 -5.87
CA LEU A 203 12.68 -19.71 -6.65
C LEU A 203 13.61 -19.60 -7.87
N PRO A 204 14.19 -20.74 -8.32
CA PRO A 204 15.04 -20.76 -9.53
C PRO A 204 14.33 -20.32 -10.81
N SER A 205 13.01 -20.43 -10.86
CA SER A 205 12.15 -19.97 -11.97
C SER A 205 12.14 -18.45 -12.15
N GLY A 206 12.66 -17.72 -11.20
CA GLY A 206 12.58 -16.26 -11.14
C GLY A 206 11.32 -15.76 -10.43
N GLU A 207 11.43 -14.56 -9.89
CA GLU A 207 10.33 -13.87 -9.20
C GLU A 207 9.48 -13.08 -10.18
N GLU A 208 8.17 -13.14 -10.00
CA GLU A 208 7.23 -12.25 -10.68
C GLU A 208 6.83 -11.12 -9.76
N PHE A 209 6.81 -9.89 -10.30
CA PHE A 209 6.48 -8.66 -9.58
C PHE A 209 5.11 -8.13 -9.97
N PRO A 210 4.03 -8.56 -9.30
CA PRO A 210 2.71 -7.98 -9.49
C PRO A 210 2.74 -6.47 -9.22
N ARG A 211 1.96 -5.70 -10.02
CA ARG A 211 1.95 -4.26 -9.93
C ARG A 211 0.55 -3.71 -9.68
N PHE A 212 0.45 -2.65 -8.92
CA PHE A 212 -0.75 -1.83 -8.91
C PHE A 212 -0.82 -1.01 -10.19
N ARG A 213 -1.92 -1.16 -10.93
CA ARG A 213 -2.13 -0.46 -12.21
C ARG A 213 -3.12 0.69 -12.11
N GLU A 214 -4.02 0.64 -11.14
CA GLU A 214 -5.05 1.65 -10.93
C GLU A 214 -5.37 1.79 -9.45
N PHE A 215 -5.65 3.02 -9.03
CA PHE A 215 -6.00 3.37 -7.66
C PHE A 215 -7.27 4.21 -7.64
N TRP A 216 -8.05 4.05 -6.55
CA TRP A 216 -9.20 4.89 -6.22
C TRP A 216 -9.03 5.38 -4.79
N VAL A 217 -9.01 6.70 -4.61
CA VAL A 217 -8.79 7.31 -3.31
C VAL A 217 -10.07 8.04 -2.91
N GLU A 218 -10.63 7.67 -1.78
CA GLU A 218 -11.83 8.33 -1.26
C GLU A 218 -11.49 9.77 -0.88
N ARG A 219 -12.33 10.73 -1.32
CA ARG A 219 -12.17 12.12 -0.93
C ARG A 219 -12.41 12.27 0.56
N PRO A 220 -11.40 12.65 1.35
CA PRO A 220 -11.58 12.81 2.79
C PRO A 220 -12.44 14.01 3.12
N LYS A 221 -13.20 13.91 4.20
CA LYS A 221 -14.00 14.99 4.77
C LYS A 221 -13.20 15.76 5.82
N GLN A 222 -13.73 16.91 6.22
CA GLN A 222 -13.19 17.66 7.34
C GLN A 222 -13.25 16.81 8.61
N GLY A 223 -12.12 16.66 9.30
CA GLY A 223 -12.01 15.90 10.54
C GLY A 223 -11.80 14.39 10.40
N ASP A 224 -11.75 13.87 9.16
CA ASP A 224 -11.43 12.45 8.95
C ASP A 224 -10.04 12.13 9.50
N LYS A 225 -9.96 11.01 10.24
CA LYS A 225 -8.74 10.50 10.84
C LYS A 225 -8.11 9.35 10.08
N HIS A 226 -8.73 8.93 8.99
CA HIS A 226 -8.26 7.86 8.11
C HIS A 226 -8.50 8.21 6.66
N LEU A 227 -7.74 7.56 5.79
CA LEU A 227 -7.88 7.65 4.34
C LEU A 227 -8.09 6.25 3.77
N VAL A 228 -9.08 6.10 2.89
CA VAL A 228 -9.33 4.83 2.20
C VAL A 228 -8.79 4.91 0.78
N ILE A 229 -8.01 3.89 0.41
CA ILE A 229 -7.42 3.73 -0.91
C ILE A 229 -7.75 2.33 -1.41
N TYR A 230 -8.31 2.22 -2.61
CA TYR A 230 -8.45 0.95 -3.30
C TYR A 230 -7.39 0.84 -4.39
N ALA A 231 -6.97 -0.39 -4.70
CA ALA A 231 -5.99 -0.63 -5.75
C ALA A 231 -6.32 -1.91 -6.53
N LEU A 232 -6.12 -1.84 -7.84
CA LEU A 232 -6.20 -2.97 -8.77
C LEU A 232 -4.79 -3.45 -9.06
N LEU A 233 -4.49 -4.68 -8.68
CA LEU A 233 -3.23 -5.35 -8.94
C LEU A 233 -3.36 -6.22 -10.20
N ASP A 234 -2.28 -6.28 -10.98
CA ASP A 234 -2.21 -7.05 -12.21
C ASP A 234 -0.80 -7.61 -12.45
N SER A 235 -0.73 -8.86 -12.94
CA SER A 235 0.50 -9.53 -13.32
C SER A 235 0.21 -10.74 -14.24
N PRO A 236 1.21 -11.37 -14.86
CA PRO A 236 1.01 -12.54 -15.72
C PRO A 236 0.19 -13.65 -15.09
N ARG A 237 0.41 -13.96 -13.79
CA ARG A 237 -0.23 -15.11 -13.14
C ARG A 237 -1.26 -14.76 -12.08
N ALA A 238 -1.43 -13.48 -11.74
CA ALA A 238 -2.40 -13.06 -10.73
C ALA A 238 -2.96 -11.67 -10.99
N THR A 239 -4.20 -11.47 -10.51
CA THR A 239 -4.81 -10.16 -10.33
C THR A 239 -5.28 -10.01 -8.90
N GLY A 240 -5.58 -8.79 -8.47
CA GLY A 240 -6.09 -8.58 -7.12
C GLY A 240 -6.76 -7.24 -6.92
N ALA A 241 -7.73 -7.23 -6.02
CA ALA A 241 -8.35 -6.04 -5.48
C ALA A 241 -7.84 -5.83 -4.05
N TYR A 242 -7.49 -4.59 -3.73
CA TYR A 242 -6.99 -4.20 -2.42
C TYR A 242 -7.77 -3.01 -1.89
N ARG A 243 -7.97 -2.98 -0.58
CA ARG A 243 -8.45 -1.82 0.17
C ARG A 243 -7.49 -1.56 1.30
N PHE A 244 -6.95 -0.34 1.35
CA PHE A 244 -6.09 0.16 2.42
C PHE A 244 -6.88 1.19 3.22
N THR A 245 -6.98 1.01 4.54
CA THR A 245 -7.47 2.06 5.45
C THR A 245 -6.27 2.56 6.23
N VAL A 246 -5.79 3.74 5.87
CA VAL A 246 -4.59 4.35 6.44
C VAL A 246 -4.98 5.24 7.62
N ILE A 247 -4.47 4.94 8.79
CA ILE A 247 -4.73 5.66 10.05
C ILE A 247 -3.40 6.23 10.55
N PRO A 248 -3.11 7.52 10.26
CA PRO A 248 -1.87 8.16 10.69
C PRO A 248 -1.80 8.30 12.21
N GLY A 249 -0.61 8.13 12.77
CA GLY A 249 -0.40 8.28 14.21
C GLY A 249 1.06 8.22 14.62
N ARG A 250 1.30 8.04 15.92
CA ARG A 250 2.64 7.72 16.44
C ARG A 250 3.16 6.48 15.70
N ASP A 251 2.34 5.45 15.65
CA ASP A 251 2.47 4.29 14.81
C ASP A 251 1.36 4.40 13.77
N THR A 252 1.71 4.56 12.51
CA THR A 252 0.71 4.59 11.44
C THR A 252 0.23 3.18 11.15
N THR A 253 -1.07 2.96 11.29
CA THR A 253 -1.71 1.67 11.03
C THR A 253 -2.30 1.66 9.63
N VAL A 254 -2.19 0.53 8.93
CA VAL A 254 -2.84 0.31 7.63
C VAL A 254 -3.59 -1.01 7.69
N ASP A 255 -4.93 -0.95 7.75
CA ASP A 255 -5.76 -2.13 7.54
C ASP A 255 -5.77 -2.47 6.06
N VAL A 256 -5.42 -3.70 5.71
CA VAL A 256 -5.37 -4.18 4.32
C VAL A 256 -6.35 -5.33 4.15
N GLU A 257 -7.31 -5.13 3.26
CA GLU A 257 -8.19 -6.18 2.74
C GLU A 257 -7.79 -6.49 1.30
N SER A 258 -7.73 -7.77 0.92
CA SER A 258 -7.40 -8.16 -0.45
C SER A 258 -8.21 -9.35 -0.95
N LYS A 259 -8.53 -9.33 -2.25
CA LYS A 259 -9.15 -10.45 -2.99
C LYS A 259 -8.25 -10.75 -4.18
N VAL A 260 -7.60 -11.91 -4.18
CA VAL A 260 -6.62 -12.31 -5.18
C VAL A 260 -7.20 -13.40 -6.08
N PHE A 261 -7.00 -13.25 -7.40
CA PHE A 261 -7.46 -14.19 -8.42
C PHE A 261 -6.24 -14.66 -9.22
N LEU A 262 -6.04 -15.97 -9.28
CA LEU A 262 -4.95 -16.55 -10.04
C LEU A 262 -5.37 -16.77 -11.50
N ARG A 263 -4.50 -16.39 -12.44
CA ARG A 263 -4.63 -16.72 -13.86
C ARG A 263 -3.99 -18.05 -14.18
N ASP A 264 -2.96 -18.42 -13.44
CA ASP A 264 -2.19 -19.64 -13.68
C ASP A 264 -1.54 -20.12 -12.36
N LYS A 265 -0.91 -21.30 -12.42
CA LYS A 265 -0.21 -21.90 -11.30
C LYS A 265 0.95 -21.03 -10.84
N VAL A 266 1.11 -20.90 -9.53
CA VAL A 266 2.24 -20.26 -8.86
C VAL A 266 2.93 -21.29 -7.97
N GLY A 267 4.26 -21.26 -7.97
CA GLY A 267 5.05 -22.19 -7.13
C GLY A 267 5.06 -21.75 -5.67
N LYS A 268 5.07 -20.45 -5.42
CA LYS A 268 5.04 -19.84 -4.09
C LYS A 268 4.25 -18.54 -4.13
N LEU A 269 3.17 -18.48 -3.35
CA LEU A 269 2.38 -17.26 -3.17
C LEU A 269 2.70 -16.63 -1.82
N GLY A 270 3.18 -15.38 -1.84
CA GLY A 270 3.48 -14.61 -0.63
C GLY A 270 2.40 -13.56 -0.37
N LEU A 271 1.69 -13.71 0.75
CA LEU A 271 0.72 -12.73 1.27
C LEU A 271 1.41 -11.81 2.29
N ALA A 272 1.02 -10.54 2.31
CA ALA A 272 1.59 -9.51 3.17
C ALA A 272 3.14 -9.50 3.19
N PRO A 273 3.81 -9.51 2.04
CA PRO A 273 5.26 -9.57 1.98
C PRO A 273 5.88 -8.25 2.43
N LEU A 274 6.98 -8.36 3.16
CA LEU A 274 7.83 -7.23 3.56
C LEU A 274 9.16 -7.29 2.82
N THR A 275 9.72 -6.14 2.53
CA THR A 275 11.05 -6.01 1.91
C THR A 275 11.88 -5.05 2.74
N SER A 276 13.08 -5.48 3.14
CA SER A 276 14.01 -4.72 3.93
C SER A 276 15.44 -4.88 3.39
N MET A 277 16.36 -4.14 3.97
CA MET A 277 17.78 -4.19 3.62
C MET A 277 18.61 -4.41 4.88
N PHE A 278 19.60 -5.30 4.79
CA PHE A 278 20.64 -5.50 5.76
C PHE A 278 21.96 -5.65 5.03
N LEU A 279 22.92 -4.75 5.26
CA LEU A 279 24.23 -4.83 4.67
C LEU A 279 25.26 -5.31 5.71
N PHE A 280 25.31 -4.68 6.87
CA PHE A 280 26.11 -5.08 8.01
C PHE A 280 25.53 -4.47 9.32
N GLY A 281 25.99 -5.00 10.47
CA GLY A 281 25.60 -4.57 11.80
C GLY A 281 26.40 -5.31 12.87
N PRO A 282 26.05 -5.15 14.16
CA PRO A 282 26.82 -5.76 15.25
C PRO A 282 26.94 -7.29 15.18
N ASN A 283 25.97 -7.99 14.61
CA ASN A 283 25.97 -9.43 14.43
C ASN A 283 26.76 -9.89 13.20
N GLN A 284 27.04 -8.99 12.27
CA GLN A 284 27.86 -9.22 11.08
C GLN A 284 28.53 -7.90 10.69
N PRO A 285 29.71 -7.59 11.26
CA PRO A 285 30.43 -6.37 10.97
C PRO A 285 30.80 -6.21 9.50
N SER A 286 31.02 -4.98 9.05
CA SER A 286 31.47 -4.70 7.70
C SER A 286 32.78 -5.41 7.42
N PRO A 287 32.93 -6.08 6.27
CA PRO A 287 34.19 -6.71 5.86
C PRO A 287 35.26 -5.67 5.44
N THR A 288 34.86 -4.42 5.25
CA THR A 288 35.72 -3.30 4.87
C THR A 288 35.63 -2.18 5.89
N LEU A 289 36.67 -1.35 5.92
CA LEU A 289 36.65 -0.17 6.82
C LEU A 289 35.45 0.73 6.45
N ASN A 290 34.62 1.01 7.43
CA ASN A 290 33.48 1.88 7.32
C ASN A 290 33.30 2.66 8.64
N TYR A 291 33.01 3.95 8.57
CA TYR A 291 32.78 4.75 9.77
C TYR A 291 31.44 4.44 10.43
N ARG A 292 30.46 3.95 9.65
CA ARG A 292 29.15 3.54 10.17
C ARG A 292 29.26 2.24 10.94
N PRO A 293 28.77 2.16 12.19
CA PRO A 293 28.72 0.92 12.95
C PRO A 293 27.74 -0.12 12.39
N ALA A 294 26.66 0.36 11.76
CA ALA A 294 25.62 -0.48 11.16
C ALA A 294 25.00 0.19 9.93
N LEU A 295 24.50 -0.62 9.00
CA LEU A 295 23.77 -0.18 7.83
C LEU A 295 22.68 -1.19 7.49
N HIS A 296 21.46 -0.91 7.96
CA HIS A 296 20.30 -1.77 7.74
C HIS A 296 18.98 -1.06 8.06
N ASP A 297 17.90 -1.47 7.38
CA ASP A 297 16.53 -1.03 7.66
C ASP A 297 15.89 -1.84 8.79
N SER A 298 16.34 -3.07 9.01
CA SER A 298 15.82 -3.95 10.06
C SER A 298 16.94 -4.81 10.64
N ASN A 299 16.87 -5.07 11.95
CA ASN A 299 17.79 -5.99 12.62
C ASN A 299 17.38 -7.46 12.42
N GLY A 300 16.10 -7.75 12.29
CA GLY A 300 15.65 -9.14 12.22
C GLY A 300 14.16 -9.31 12.03
N LEU A 301 13.82 -10.57 11.77
CA LEU A 301 12.45 -11.07 11.69
C LEU A 301 11.99 -11.51 13.08
N SER A 302 10.81 -11.06 13.50
CA SER A 302 10.09 -11.59 14.66
C SER A 302 8.81 -12.28 14.20
N ILE A 303 8.47 -13.41 14.81
CA ILE A 303 7.22 -14.14 14.55
C ILE A 303 6.59 -14.46 15.91
N HIS A 304 5.31 -14.15 16.06
CA HIS A 304 4.47 -14.58 17.16
C HIS A 304 3.57 -15.70 16.65
N ALA A 305 3.91 -16.94 16.96
CA ALA A 305 3.18 -18.10 16.51
C ALA A 305 1.81 -18.25 17.21
N GLY A 306 0.89 -19.00 16.60
CA GLY A 306 -0.45 -19.23 17.15
C GLY A 306 -0.45 -19.90 18.53
N ASN A 307 0.53 -20.79 18.79
CA ASN A 307 0.73 -21.46 20.10
C ASN A 307 1.31 -20.53 21.19
N GLY A 308 1.67 -19.28 20.85
CA GLY A 308 2.23 -18.29 21.77
C GLY A 308 3.75 -18.20 21.78
N GLU A 309 4.44 -19.05 21.02
CA GLU A 309 5.89 -18.97 20.88
C GLU A 309 6.32 -17.69 20.14
N TRP A 310 7.44 -17.08 20.59
CA TRP A 310 8.09 -15.99 19.90
C TRP A 310 9.39 -16.46 19.29
N ILE A 311 9.51 -16.29 17.96
CA ILE A 311 10.71 -16.60 17.20
C ILE A 311 11.40 -15.29 16.82
N TRP A 312 12.71 -15.20 17.07
CA TRP A 312 13.55 -14.12 16.60
C TRP A 312 14.66 -14.65 15.69
N ARG A 313 14.80 -14.04 14.52
CA ARG A 313 15.88 -14.35 13.58
C ARG A 313 16.56 -13.06 13.15
N PRO A 314 17.82 -12.84 13.57
CA PRO A 314 18.63 -11.73 13.08
C PRO A 314 18.78 -11.83 11.56
N LEU A 315 18.68 -10.69 10.89
CA LEU A 315 19.08 -10.60 9.49
C LEU A 315 20.59 -10.66 9.38
N ASN A 316 21.03 -11.16 8.26
CA ASN A 316 22.44 -11.19 7.84
C ASN A 316 22.52 -10.99 6.34
N ASN A 317 23.75 -10.77 5.84
CA ASN A 317 24.06 -10.66 4.43
C ASN A 317 24.93 -11.87 4.02
N PRO A 318 24.33 -13.01 3.68
CA PRO A 318 25.07 -14.23 3.36
C PRO A 318 25.72 -14.12 1.98
N LYS A 319 26.78 -14.91 1.75
CA LYS A 319 27.48 -14.96 0.45
C LYS A 319 26.63 -15.54 -0.68
N HIS A 320 25.64 -16.35 -0.34
CA HIS A 320 24.71 -16.99 -1.27
C HIS A 320 23.29 -16.80 -0.80
N LEU A 321 22.32 -16.85 -1.74
CA LEU A 321 20.92 -16.81 -1.40
C LEU A 321 20.57 -17.86 -0.33
N SER A 322 19.99 -17.40 0.77
CA SER A 322 19.55 -18.26 1.87
C SER A 322 18.05 -18.07 2.10
N VAL A 323 17.34 -19.17 2.18
CA VAL A 323 15.88 -19.17 2.43
C VAL A 323 15.62 -19.97 3.70
N SER A 324 14.92 -19.34 4.65
CA SER A 324 14.42 -19.99 5.86
C SER A 324 12.89 -20.01 5.85
N THR A 325 12.31 -21.16 6.19
CA THR A 325 10.86 -21.33 6.26
C THR A 325 10.46 -21.80 7.65
N TYR A 326 9.42 -21.19 8.19
CA TYR A 326 8.82 -21.54 9.48
C TYR A 326 7.36 -21.91 9.25
N THR A 327 7.01 -23.13 9.59
CA THR A 327 5.60 -23.55 9.57
C THR A 327 4.96 -23.18 10.90
N VAL A 328 3.97 -22.31 10.84
CA VAL A 328 3.21 -21.86 12.00
C VAL A 328 1.72 -21.92 11.68
N GLU A 329 0.93 -22.39 12.64
CA GLU A 329 -0.52 -22.42 12.53
C GLU A 329 -1.07 -21.11 13.10
N ASN A 330 -1.94 -20.42 12.34
CA ASN A 330 -2.61 -19.19 12.73
C ASN A 330 -1.68 -18.20 13.45
N PRO A 331 -0.65 -17.67 12.77
CA PRO A 331 0.27 -16.74 13.39
C PRO A 331 -0.47 -15.52 13.94
N LYS A 332 -0.13 -15.11 15.17
CA LYS A 332 -0.66 -13.91 15.80
C LYS A 332 -0.01 -12.63 15.25
N GLY A 333 1.18 -12.78 14.66
CA GLY A 333 1.86 -11.68 13.98
C GLY A 333 3.25 -12.05 13.54
N PHE A 334 3.78 -11.24 12.60
CA PHE A 334 5.17 -11.33 12.17
C PHE A 334 5.63 -9.96 11.66
N GLY A 335 6.92 -9.72 11.67
CA GLY A 335 7.41 -8.45 11.17
C GLY A 335 8.91 -8.31 11.16
N LEU A 336 9.35 -7.27 10.48
CA LEU A 336 10.75 -6.85 10.41
C LEU A 336 10.96 -5.68 11.36
N LEU A 337 11.85 -5.87 12.34
CA LEU A 337 12.04 -4.94 13.43
C LEU A 337 13.38 -4.22 13.31
N GLN A 338 13.35 -2.88 13.37
CA GLN A 338 14.51 -2.03 13.57
C GLN A 338 14.63 -1.74 15.07
N ARG A 339 15.59 -2.35 15.75
CA ARG A 339 15.76 -2.28 17.22
C ARG A 339 16.61 -1.11 17.67
N GLY A 340 17.69 -0.84 16.94
CA GLY A 340 18.56 0.30 17.20
C GLY A 340 17.82 1.61 16.92
N ARG A 341 17.81 2.52 17.89
CA ARG A 341 17.12 3.81 17.82
C ARG A 341 18.02 4.98 18.19
N ASN A 342 19.28 4.72 18.41
CA ASN A 342 20.25 5.75 18.74
C ASN A 342 21.07 6.08 17.49
N PHE A 343 21.24 7.37 17.22
CA PHE A 343 22.06 7.84 16.10
C PHE A 343 23.47 7.23 16.10
N LYS A 344 24.10 7.08 17.27
CA LYS A 344 25.44 6.49 17.43
C LYS A 344 25.54 5.03 16.98
N GLU A 345 24.42 4.32 16.81
CA GLU A 345 24.42 2.94 16.30
C GLU A 345 24.59 2.89 14.80
N TYR A 346 24.44 4.02 14.10
CA TYR A 346 24.50 4.11 12.63
C TYR A 346 25.45 5.19 12.13
N GLU A 347 25.52 6.33 12.80
CA GLU A 347 26.33 7.51 12.47
C GLU A 347 26.10 8.02 11.03
N ASP A 348 24.85 7.92 10.54
CA ASP A 348 24.45 8.31 9.19
C ASP A 348 23.44 9.47 9.24
N LEU A 349 23.91 10.66 8.84
CA LEU A 349 23.10 11.88 8.83
C LEU A 349 22.16 11.95 7.64
N ASP A 350 22.50 11.31 6.53
CA ASP A 350 21.73 11.38 5.29
C ASP A 350 20.56 10.40 5.31
N ASP A 351 20.85 9.14 5.65
CA ASP A 351 19.86 8.06 5.58
C ASP A 351 19.08 7.82 6.88
N ARG A 352 19.59 8.32 8.03
CA ARG A 352 18.92 8.30 9.33
C ARG A 352 18.28 6.95 9.67
N TYR A 353 19.08 5.88 9.64
CA TYR A 353 18.62 4.52 9.97
C TYR A 353 18.01 4.39 11.36
N ASP A 354 18.42 5.24 12.31
CA ASP A 354 17.89 5.36 13.66
C ASP A 354 16.39 5.75 13.68
N LEU A 355 15.91 6.45 12.63
CA LEU A 355 14.52 6.89 12.49
C LEU A 355 13.66 5.97 11.61
N ARG A 356 14.23 4.91 11.01
CA ARG A 356 13.48 4.02 10.13
C ARG A 356 12.52 3.12 10.92
N PRO A 357 11.28 2.86 10.41
CA PRO A 357 10.27 2.13 11.16
C PRO A 357 10.58 0.64 11.28
N SER A 358 9.98 -0.01 12.27
CA SER A 358 9.65 -1.43 12.23
C SER A 358 8.32 -1.61 11.51
N ALA A 359 8.11 -2.77 10.88
CA ALA A 359 6.80 -3.17 10.39
C ALA A 359 6.34 -4.45 11.10
N TRP A 360 5.09 -4.46 11.51
CA TRP A 360 4.45 -5.59 12.16
C TRP A 360 3.13 -5.89 11.44
N ILE A 361 2.92 -7.15 11.08
CA ILE A 361 1.72 -7.65 10.42
C ILE A 361 0.92 -8.46 11.42
N GLU A 362 -0.34 -8.11 11.60
CA GLU A 362 -1.31 -8.88 12.39
C GLU A 362 -2.35 -9.48 11.47
N PRO A 363 -2.30 -10.79 11.21
CA PRO A 363 -3.32 -11.48 10.44
C PRO A 363 -4.69 -11.35 11.10
N LYS A 364 -5.72 -11.09 10.31
CA LYS A 364 -7.11 -11.08 10.76
C LYS A 364 -7.81 -12.34 10.27
N GLY A 365 -8.55 -13.01 11.15
CA GLY A 365 -9.20 -14.28 10.86
C GLY A 365 -8.26 -15.48 10.96
N ASP A 366 -8.69 -16.59 10.39
CA ASP A 366 -7.97 -17.87 10.39
C ASP A 366 -7.10 -17.97 9.11
N TRP A 367 -5.80 -17.99 9.29
CA TRP A 367 -4.84 -18.12 8.19
C TRP A 367 -4.39 -19.58 7.95
N GLY A 368 -4.79 -20.52 8.83
CA GLY A 368 -4.40 -21.93 8.75
C GLY A 368 -2.90 -22.16 8.96
N LYS A 369 -2.34 -23.10 8.23
CA LYS A 369 -0.91 -23.46 8.25
C LYS A 369 -0.18 -22.96 7.02
#